data_6cd133b012bdfd28e98076a293986f6a
#
_entry.id   6cd133b012bdfd28e98076a293986f6a
#
_cell.length_a   1.000
_cell.length_b   1.000
_cell.length_c   1.000
_cell.angle_alpha   90.00
_cell.angle_beta   90.00
_cell.angle_gamma   90.00
#
_symmetry.space_group_name_H-M   'P 1'
#
loop_
_entity.id
_entity.type
_entity.pdbx_description
1 polymer ?
#
loop_
_entity_poly.entity_id
_entity_poly.type
_entity_poly.pdbx_seq_one_letter_code
_entity_poly.pdbx_strand_id
1 'polypeptide(L)'
;MQTITPHIYSAVRAVGVLKPRFQDQPVGGKVFADSLDVLGTAFWLKEEKELITCAHIIRGLAEAPLELAGLLVVGHQENYIRAAISAVDYAHDLAVLRLVATPEIIESEAATGLRLTDRYPEVGARVGYAGFPLGRQLLDASQDPTYAVGVIGTQKRLNGERKSIQISGPVVGGYSGSPIVQEARPDEVIGLVSDSPSREAGQASIFMATSWEHIAAIARLAVS
;
A
#
# COMPACT_ATOMS: atom_id res chain seq x y z
N MET A 1 -6.72 -9.51 24.25
CA MET A 1 -5.75 -9.30 23.18
C MET A 1 -6.56 -9.03 21.92
N GLN A 2 -6.71 -7.75 21.53
CA GLN A 2 -7.38 -7.40 20.27
C GLN A 2 -6.50 -7.87 19.12
N THR A 3 -7.05 -8.64 18.20
CA THR A 3 -6.33 -9.14 17.04
C THR A 3 -6.20 -8.00 16.02
N ILE A 4 -4.98 -7.53 15.77
CA ILE A 4 -4.62 -6.49 14.78
C ILE A 4 -5.08 -6.89 13.36
N THR A 5 -5.05 -8.18 13.10
CA THR A 5 -5.23 -8.79 11.79
C THR A 5 -6.52 -8.38 11.04
N PRO A 6 -7.71 -8.34 11.66
CA PRO A 6 -8.93 -8.05 10.90
C PRO A 6 -8.99 -6.64 10.31
N HIS A 7 -8.56 -5.63 11.07
CA HIS A 7 -8.64 -4.22 10.62
C HIS A 7 -7.71 -3.92 9.45
N ILE A 8 -6.45 -4.36 9.56
CA ILE A 8 -5.46 -4.10 8.50
C ILE A 8 -5.79 -4.88 7.22
N TYR A 9 -6.31 -6.11 7.33
CA TYR A 9 -6.67 -6.93 6.17
C TYR A 9 -7.79 -6.32 5.34
N SER A 10 -8.82 -5.78 6.03
CA SER A 10 -9.94 -5.15 5.34
C SER A 10 -9.57 -3.85 4.65
N ALA A 11 -8.52 -3.17 5.10
CA ALA A 11 -8.08 -1.89 4.56
C ALA A 11 -7.14 -2.00 3.37
N VAL A 12 -6.40 -3.11 3.20
CA VAL A 12 -5.39 -3.24 2.15
C VAL A 12 -5.96 -3.76 0.84
N ARG A 13 -5.36 -3.32 -0.27
CA ARG A 13 -5.69 -3.72 -1.64
C ARG A 13 -4.42 -4.04 -2.41
N ALA A 14 -4.47 -5.06 -3.26
CA ALA A 14 -3.43 -5.29 -4.25
C ALA A 14 -3.47 -4.17 -5.30
N VAL A 15 -2.32 -3.63 -5.64
CA VAL A 15 -2.15 -2.72 -6.78
C VAL A 15 -1.57 -3.53 -7.92
N GLY A 16 -2.21 -3.50 -9.05
CA GLY A 16 -1.77 -4.25 -10.21
C GLY A 16 -2.10 -3.58 -11.52
N VAL A 17 -1.61 -4.19 -12.58
CA VAL A 17 -1.85 -3.78 -13.96
C VAL A 17 -2.54 -4.90 -14.70
N LEU A 18 -3.70 -4.60 -15.25
CA LEU A 18 -4.39 -5.50 -16.18
C LEU A 18 -3.68 -5.45 -17.52
N LYS A 19 -3.25 -6.61 -18.03
CA LYS A 19 -2.53 -6.69 -19.32
C LYS A 19 -3.39 -6.20 -20.48
N PRO A 20 -2.82 -5.55 -21.53
CA PRO A 20 -3.57 -4.94 -22.61
C PRO A 20 -4.61 -5.84 -23.27
N ARG A 21 -4.28 -7.13 -23.47
CA ARG A 21 -5.21 -8.13 -24.07
C ARG A 21 -6.48 -8.40 -23.25
N PHE A 22 -6.55 -7.90 -22.01
CA PHE A 22 -7.68 -8.07 -21.10
C PHE A 22 -8.35 -6.75 -20.72
N GLN A 23 -7.94 -5.63 -21.33
CA GLN A 23 -8.49 -4.31 -21.02
C GLN A 23 -9.98 -4.17 -21.33
N ASP A 24 -10.50 -4.95 -22.29
CA ASP A 24 -11.91 -4.95 -22.66
C ASP A 24 -12.79 -5.76 -21.69
N GLN A 25 -12.20 -6.43 -20.70
CA GLN A 25 -12.98 -7.12 -19.68
C GLN A 25 -13.65 -6.11 -18.74
N PRO A 26 -14.91 -6.35 -18.35
CA PRO A 26 -15.62 -5.42 -17.49
C PRO A 26 -14.85 -5.24 -16.16
N VAL A 27 -14.48 -4.00 -15.89
CA VAL A 27 -13.86 -3.61 -14.62
C VAL A 27 -14.92 -3.76 -13.53
N GLY A 28 -14.63 -4.62 -12.53
CA GLY A 28 -15.62 -5.06 -11.53
C GLY A 28 -16.17 -6.46 -11.79
N GLY A 29 -15.79 -7.11 -12.91
CA GLY A 29 -15.99 -8.54 -13.13
C GLY A 29 -14.83 -9.37 -12.59
N LYS A 30 -14.99 -10.69 -12.53
CA LYS A 30 -13.91 -11.61 -12.16
C LYS A 30 -12.74 -11.46 -13.14
N VAL A 31 -11.64 -10.90 -12.66
CA VAL A 31 -10.38 -10.85 -13.40
C VAL A 31 -9.63 -12.13 -13.10
N PHE A 32 -9.32 -12.91 -14.12
CA PHE A 32 -8.50 -14.10 -13.93
C PHE A 32 -7.12 -13.69 -13.44
N ALA A 33 -6.61 -14.38 -12.42
CA ALA A 33 -5.28 -14.13 -11.85
C ALA A 33 -4.18 -14.05 -12.91
N ASP A 34 -4.32 -14.80 -14.02
CA ASP A 34 -3.38 -14.81 -15.14
C ASP A 34 -3.34 -13.52 -15.97
N SER A 35 -4.32 -12.64 -15.82
CA SER A 35 -4.42 -11.38 -16.57
C SER A 35 -3.88 -10.17 -15.80
N LEU A 36 -3.58 -10.35 -14.50
CA LEU A 36 -3.16 -9.29 -13.60
C LEU A 36 -1.68 -9.44 -13.22
N ASP A 37 -0.91 -8.38 -13.36
CA ASP A 37 0.41 -8.26 -12.75
C ASP A 37 0.31 -7.45 -11.46
N VAL A 38 0.43 -8.10 -10.31
CA VAL A 38 0.44 -7.44 -9.00
C VAL A 38 1.80 -6.80 -8.78
N LEU A 39 1.81 -5.50 -8.56
CA LEU A 39 3.02 -4.68 -8.42
C LEU A 39 3.34 -4.38 -6.95
N GLY A 40 2.32 -4.32 -6.09
CA GLY A 40 2.47 -3.99 -4.69
C GLY A 40 1.14 -3.86 -3.96
N THR A 41 1.16 -3.07 -2.91
CA THR A 41 0.04 -2.88 -1.99
C THR A 41 -0.40 -1.42 -1.96
N ALA A 42 -1.69 -1.20 -1.74
CA ALA A 42 -2.25 0.08 -1.32
C ALA A 42 -3.14 -0.13 -0.09
N PHE A 43 -3.48 0.94 0.59
CA PHE A 43 -4.45 0.90 1.69
C PHE A 43 -5.35 2.11 1.68
N TRP A 44 -6.57 1.92 2.19
CA TRP A 44 -7.55 2.99 2.33
C TRP A 44 -7.25 3.88 3.51
N LEU A 45 -7.25 5.20 3.27
CA LEU A 45 -7.45 6.20 4.31
C LEU A 45 -8.94 6.48 4.43
N LYS A 46 -9.48 6.25 5.62
CA LYS A 46 -10.92 6.29 5.88
C LYS A 46 -11.52 7.69 5.70
N GLU A 47 -10.85 8.69 6.22
CA GLU A 47 -11.35 10.06 6.25
C GLU A 47 -11.26 10.73 4.87
N GLU A 48 -10.15 10.53 4.18
CA GLU A 48 -9.89 11.09 2.87
C GLU A 48 -10.58 10.30 1.74
N LYS A 49 -10.97 9.05 2.00
CA LYS A 49 -11.55 8.13 1.00
C LYS A 49 -10.64 7.93 -0.21
N GLU A 50 -9.35 7.90 0.04
CA GLU A 50 -8.29 7.76 -0.94
C GLU A 50 -7.44 6.52 -0.61
N LEU A 51 -6.84 5.95 -1.64
CA LEU A 51 -5.88 4.86 -1.51
C LEU A 51 -4.46 5.41 -1.54
N ILE A 52 -3.63 4.97 -0.60
CA ILE A 52 -2.22 5.34 -0.52
C ILE A 52 -1.36 4.15 -0.93
N THR A 53 -0.35 4.41 -1.74
CA THR A 53 0.66 3.44 -2.18
C THR A 53 2.02 4.11 -2.37
N CYS A 54 3.03 3.34 -2.80
CA CYS A 54 4.33 3.89 -3.17
C CYS A 54 4.35 4.45 -4.60
N ALA A 55 5.09 5.55 -4.79
CA ALA A 55 5.27 6.14 -6.11
C ALA A 55 6.03 5.22 -7.08
N HIS A 56 7.02 4.45 -6.59
CA HIS A 56 7.77 3.54 -7.44
C HIS A 56 6.92 2.42 -8.05
N ILE A 57 5.80 2.02 -7.39
CA ILE A 57 4.87 1.00 -7.89
C ILE A 57 4.21 1.46 -9.18
N ILE A 58 3.85 2.76 -9.25
CA ILE A 58 3.14 3.32 -10.41
C ILE A 58 4.08 3.94 -11.45
N ARG A 59 5.37 4.10 -11.12
CA ARG A 59 6.35 4.75 -12.01
C ARG A 59 6.43 4.06 -13.37
N GLY A 60 6.49 2.72 -13.38
CA GLY A 60 6.54 1.95 -14.61
C GLY A 60 5.33 2.11 -15.52
N LEU A 61 4.17 2.48 -14.95
CA LEU A 61 2.95 2.78 -15.71
C LEU A 61 3.01 4.16 -16.37
N ALA A 62 3.58 5.15 -15.68
CA ALA A 62 3.73 6.51 -16.20
C ALA A 62 4.81 6.60 -17.30
N GLU A 63 5.78 5.69 -17.28
CA GLU A 63 6.90 5.64 -18.21
C GLU A 63 6.69 4.66 -19.38
N ALA A 64 5.67 3.78 -19.29
CA ALA A 64 5.38 2.83 -20.35
C ALA A 64 4.73 3.51 -21.57
N PRO A 65 5.06 3.09 -22.81
CA PRO A 65 4.31 3.51 -23.99
C PRO A 65 2.82 3.21 -23.80
N LEU A 66 1.94 4.12 -24.19
CA LEU A 66 0.48 4.00 -24.04
C LEU A 66 -0.07 2.65 -24.56
N GLU A 67 0.54 2.10 -25.58
CA GLU A 67 0.17 0.80 -26.18
C GLU A 67 0.54 -0.41 -25.31
N LEU A 68 1.50 -0.24 -24.38
CA LEU A 68 1.95 -1.25 -23.43
C LEU A 68 1.51 -0.93 -22.00
N ALA A 69 1.00 0.28 -21.77
CA ALA A 69 0.48 0.68 -20.47
C ALA A 69 -0.78 -0.14 -20.17
N GLY A 70 -0.66 -1.06 -19.23
CA GLY A 70 -1.82 -1.77 -18.72
C GLY A 70 -2.77 -0.86 -17.96
N LEU A 71 -3.98 -1.34 -17.72
CA LEU A 71 -4.97 -0.64 -16.92
C LEU A 71 -4.61 -0.76 -15.43
N LEU A 72 -4.38 0.36 -14.75
CA LEU A 72 -4.17 0.36 -13.30
C LEU A 72 -5.44 -0.05 -12.58
N VAL A 73 -5.33 -1.09 -11.78
CA VAL A 73 -6.44 -1.62 -11.00
C VAL A 73 -6.01 -1.86 -9.56
N VAL A 74 -6.96 -1.76 -8.64
CA VAL A 74 -6.79 -2.12 -7.24
C VAL A 74 -7.88 -3.08 -6.84
N GLY A 75 -7.58 -4.00 -5.93
CA GLY A 75 -8.59 -4.98 -5.55
C GLY A 75 -8.21 -5.90 -4.42
N HIS A 76 -9.17 -6.75 -4.10
CA HIS A 76 -9.09 -7.77 -3.07
C HIS A 76 -9.98 -8.96 -3.49
N GLN A 77 -9.53 -10.18 -3.27
CA GLN A 77 -10.31 -11.41 -3.50
C GLN A 77 -11.00 -11.47 -4.88
N GLU A 78 -10.25 -11.41 -5.97
CA GLU A 78 -10.74 -11.44 -7.36
C GLU A 78 -11.60 -10.23 -7.78
N ASN A 79 -11.87 -9.27 -6.88
CA ASN A 79 -12.62 -8.06 -7.22
C ASN A 79 -11.62 -6.91 -7.43
N TYR A 80 -11.39 -6.56 -8.68
CA TYR A 80 -10.50 -5.46 -9.05
C TYR A 80 -11.28 -4.32 -9.69
N ILE A 81 -10.99 -3.12 -9.25
CA ILE A 81 -11.63 -1.89 -9.72
C ILE A 81 -10.55 -1.01 -10.34
N ARG A 82 -10.90 -0.36 -11.45
CA ARG A 82 -10.03 0.62 -12.09
C ARG A 82 -9.67 1.73 -11.12
N ALA A 83 -8.39 2.13 -11.11
CA ALA A 83 -7.90 3.25 -10.35
C ALA A 83 -7.25 4.29 -11.26
N ALA A 84 -7.29 5.55 -10.84
CA ALA A 84 -6.59 6.66 -11.44
C ALA A 84 -5.58 7.21 -10.43
N ILE A 85 -4.47 7.75 -10.92
CA ILE A 85 -3.46 8.44 -10.11
C ILE A 85 -4.00 9.85 -9.81
N SER A 86 -4.15 10.19 -8.54
CA SER A 86 -4.63 11.50 -8.08
C SER A 86 -3.48 12.45 -7.73
N ALA A 87 -2.45 11.94 -7.07
CA ALA A 87 -1.24 12.72 -6.74
C ALA A 87 -0.01 11.82 -6.63
N VAL A 88 1.18 12.38 -6.84
CA VAL A 88 2.46 11.67 -6.70
C VAL A 88 3.48 12.57 -6.03
N ASP A 89 4.17 12.03 -5.04
CA ASP A 89 5.35 12.62 -4.40
C ASP A 89 6.55 11.66 -4.54
N TYR A 90 7.34 11.86 -5.57
CA TYR A 90 8.54 11.06 -5.79
C TYR A 90 9.64 11.26 -4.74
N ALA A 91 9.61 12.41 -4.04
CA ALA A 91 10.63 12.71 -3.03
C ALA A 91 10.44 11.85 -1.78
N HIS A 92 9.20 11.47 -1.46
CA HIS A 92 8.86 10.63 -0.31
C HIS A 92 8.36 9.26 -0.70
N ASP A 93 8.41 8.93 -2.00
CA ASP A 93 7.94 7.66 -2.57
C ASP A 93 6.47 7.39 -2.25
N LEU A 94 5.61 8.38 -2.44
CA LEU A 94 4.17 8.30 -2.16
C LEU A 94 3.33 8.55 -3.41
N ALA A 95 2.23 7.85 -3.51
CA ALA A 95 1.19 8.12 -4.49
C ALA A 95 -0.20 7.96 -3.89
N VAL A 96 -1.13 8.77 -4.37
CA VAL A 96 -2.55 8.71 -4.05
C VAL A 96 -3.30 8.18 -5.25
N LEU A 97 -4.13 7.18 -5.04
CA LEU A 97 -4.98 6.59 -6.06
C LEU A 97 -6.45 6.81 -5.70
N ARG A 98 -7.25 7.08 -6.73
CA ARG A 98 -8.70 7.20 -6.63
C ARG A 98 -9.38 6.12 -7.44
N LEU A 99 -10.40 5.47 -6.87
CA LEU A 99 -11.21 4.52 -7.64
C LEU A 99 -12.03 5.23 -8.72
N VAL A 100 -12.07 4.61 -9.89
CA VAL A 100 -13.00 4.98 -10.97
C VAL A 100 -14.26 4.14 -10.79
N ALA A 101 -15.12 4.54 -9.85
CA ALA A 101 -16.30 3.82 -9.42
C ALA A 101 -17.41 4.80 -9.01
N THR A 102 -18.61 4.28 -8.71
CA THR A 102 -19.70 5.10 -8.17
C THR A 102 -19.41 5.52 -6.72
N PRO A 103 -20.02 6.62 -6.24
CA PRO A 103 -19.84 7.07 -4.87
C PRO A 103 -20.14 5.98 -3.82
N GLU A 104 -21.17 5.16 -4.05
CA GLU A 104 -21.58 4.09 -3.14
C GLU A 104 -20.50 3.02 -2.98
N ILE A 105 -19.82 2.66 -4.08
CA ILE A 105 -18.70 1.72 -4.07
C ILE A 105 -17.52 2.33 -3.31
N ILE A 106 -17.19 3.60 -3.58
CA ILE A 106 -16.09 4.29 -2.89
C ILE A 106 -16.36 4.37 -1.38
N GLU A 107 -17.57 4.73 -0.97
CA GLU A 107 -17.97 4.78 0.44
C GLU A 107 -17.85 3.41 1.13
N SER A 108 -18.34 2.36 0.47
CA SER A 108 -18.26 0.99 0.99
C SER A 108 -16.82 0.52 1.17
N GLU A 109 -15.96 0.78 0.19
CA GLU A 109 -14.56 0.41 0.21
C GLU A 109 -13.78 1.21 1.27
N ALA A 110 -13.97 2.52 1.33
CA ALA A 110 -13.29 3.40 2.28
C ALA A 110 -13.75 3.18 3.74
N ALA A 111 -14.96 2.64 3.96
CA ALA A 111 -15.47 2.34 5.29
C ALA A 111 -14.56 1.39 6.08
N THR A 112 -13.82 0.52 5.38
CA THR A 112 -12.84 -0.41 5.96
C THR A 112 -11.47 0.21 6.19
N GLY A 113 -11.28 1.49 5.82
CA GLY A 113 -9.99 2.19 5.85
C GLY A 113 -9.45 2.42 7.26
N LEU A 114 -8.16 2.73 7.29
CA LEU A 114 -7.40 3.10 8.48
C LEU A 114 -7.37 4.62 8.65
N ARG A 115 -7.02 5.08 9.84
CA ARG A 115 -6.77 6.49 10.14
C ARG A 115 -5.27 6.76 10.22
N LEU A 116 -4.85 7.98 9.96
CA LEU A 116 -3.48 8.38 10.26
C LEU A 116 -3.35 8.65 11.76
N THR A 117 -2.22 8.26 12.33
CA THR A 117 -1.87 8.66 13.70
C THR A 117 -1.54 10.14 13.76
N ASP A 118 -1.65 10.72 14.94
CA ASP A 118 -1.15 12.07 15.26
C ASP A 118 0.12 12.06 16.12
N ARG A 119 0.69 10.86 16.34
CA ARG A 119 1.78 10.65 17.29
C ARG A 119 2.94 9.88 16.68
N TYR A 120 4.13 10.21 17.17
CA TYR A 120 5.30 9.42 16.81
C TYR A 120 5.29 8.09 17.55
N PRO A 121 5.60 6.99 16.83
CA PRO A 121 5.75 5.69 17.47
C PRO A 121 7.00 5.67 18.38
N GLU A 122 6.94 4.91 19.45
CA GLU A 122 8.10 4.70 20.32
C GLU A 122 9.07 3.70 19.72
N VAL A 123 10.39 3.95 19.87
CA VAL A 123 11.43 2.97 19.51
C VAL A 123 11.26 1.73 20.39
N GLY A 124 11.34 0.55 19.81
CA GLY A 124 11.05 -0.72 20.49
C GLY A 124 9.59 -1.14 20.44
N ALA A 125 8.67 -0.27 19.98
CA ALA A 125 7.26 -0.66 19.82
C ALA A 125 7.10 -1.73 18.74
N ARG A 126 6.20 -2.68 18.98
CA ARG A 126 5.82 -3.71 18.01
C ARG A 126 4.85 -3.14 17.01
N VAL A 127 5.05 -3.50 15.76
CA VAL A 127 4.22 -3.08 14.62
C VAL A 127 3.78 -4.28 13.80
N GLY A 128 2.63 -4.11 13.14
CA GLY A 128 2.14 -5.02 12.12
C GLY A 128 2.00 -4.30 10.79
N TYR A 129 2.15 -5.04 9.71
CA TYR A 129 1.90 -4.60 8.35
C TYR A 129 1.36 -5.74 7.52
N ALA A 130 0.54 -5.43 6.51
CA ALA A 130 -0.06 -6.42 5.65
C ALA A 130 0.00 -5.97 4.20
N GLY A 131 0.19 -6.91 3.28
CA GLY A 131 0.29 -6.63 1.85
C GLY A 131 0.32 -7.90 1.02
N PHE A 132 0.74 -7.76 -0.23
CA PHE A 132 0.73 -8.83 -1.23
C PHE A 132 2.17 -9.19 -1.67
N PRO A 133 2.96 -9.82 -0.77
CA PRO A 133 4.35 -10.16 -1.05
C PRO A 133 4.47 -11.10 -2.23
N LEU A 134 5.57 -10.96 -3.00
CA LEU A 134 5.90 -11.76 -4.18
C LEU A 134 4.82 -11.77 -5.28
N GLY A 135 3.84 -10.88 -5.19
CA GLY A 135 2.80 -10.74 -6.20
C GLY A 135 2.13 -12.07 -6.54
N ARG A 136 2.11 -12.43 -7.83
CA ARG A 136 1.48 -13.66 -8.33
C ARG A 136 2.06 -14.98 -7.80
N GLN A 137 3.29 -14.98 -7.31
CA GLN A 137 3.93 -16.24 -6.86
C GLN A 137 3.34 -16.79 -5.57
N LEU A 138 2.77 -15.93 -4.73
CA LEU A 138 2.11 -16.32 -3.48
C LEU A 138 0.59 -16.09 -3.48
N LEU A 139 0.05 -15.48 -4.54
CA LEU A 139 -1.39 -15.34 -4.68
C LEU A 139 -1.97 -16.72 -4.98
N ASP A 140 -2.49 -17.37 -3.96
CA ASP A 140 -3.39 -18.49 -4.13
C ASP A 140 -4.77 -18.02 -4.61
N ALA A 141 -5.71 -18.92 -4.73
CA ALA A 141 -7.06 -18.60 -5.18
C ALA A 141 -7.80 -17.60 -4.26
N SER A 142 -7.34 -17.43 -3.01
CA SER A 142 -7.97 -16.51 -2.03
C SER A 142 -7.51 -15.06 -2.20
N GLN A 143 -6.30 -14.84 -2.74
CA GLN A 143 -5.68 -13.52 -2.86
C GLN A 143 -5.69 -12.70 -1.57
N ASP A 144 -5.58 -13.37 -0.43
CA ASP A 144 -5.55 -12.71 0.87
C ASP A 144 -4.20 -12.03 1.13
N PRO A 145 -4.19 -10.87 1.81
CA PRO A 145 -2.94 -10.22 2.16
C PRO A 145 -2.17 -11.04 3.20
N THR A 146 -0.86 -11.03 3.10
CA THR A 146 0.03 -11.64 4.09
C THR A 146 0.36 -10.63 5.19
N TYR A 147 0.16 -11.04 6.45
CA TYR A 147 0.50 -10.24 7.62
C TYR A 147 1.92 -10.54 8.09
N ALA A 148 2.64 -9.50 8.46
CA ALA A 148 3.95 -9.60 9.06
C ALA A 148 4.07 -8.67 10.27
N VAL A 149 5.02 -8.97 11.15
CA VAL A 149 5.30 -8.19 12.36
C VAL A 149 6.74 -7.71 12.36
N GLY A 150 6.95 -6.57 13.00
CA GLY A 150 8.26 -5.98 13.17
C GLY A 150 8.37 -5.17 14.45
N VAL A 151 9.52 -4.55 14.62
CA VAL A 151 9.81 -3.67 15.76
C VAL A 151 10.41 -2.37 15.22
N ILE A 152 9.98 -1.24 15.77
CA ILE A 152 10.57 0.06 15.44
C ILE A 152 11.98 0.12 15.97
N GLY A 153 12.95 0.13 15.06
CA GLY A 153 14.37 0.19 15.41
C GLY A 153 14.82 1.61 15.69
N THR A 154 14.41 2.56 14.86
CA THR A 154 14.75 3.98 15.06
C THR A 154 13.84 4.88 14.20
N GLN A 155 13.86 6.16 14.56
CA GLN A 155 13.26 7.24 13.76
C GLN A 155 14.40 8.14 13.31
N LYS A 156 14.58 8.30 12.01
CA LYS A 156 15.64 9.14 11.46
C LYS A 156 15.06 10.41 10.87
N ARG A 157 15.64 11.55 11.25
CA ARG A 157 15.56 12.76 10.44
C ARG A 157 16.67 12.69 9.40
N LEU A 158 16.32 12.54 8.16
CA LEU A 158 17.24 12.70 7.04
C LEU A 158 17.18 14.17 6.60
N ASN A 159 18.30 14.87 6.64
CA ASN A 159 18.42 16.26 6.21
C ASN A 159 17.50 17.28 6.92
N GLY A 160 17.24 17.07 8.20
CA GLY A 160 16.46 18.02 9.02
C GLY A 160 14.95 17.97 8.89
N GLU A 161 14.42 17.46 7.79
CA GLU A 161 12.97 17.53 7.48
C GLU A 161 12.32 16.16 7.18
N ARG A 162 13.09 15.15 6.77
CA ARG A 162 12.52 13.83 6.45
C ARG A 162 12.50 12.93 7.65
N LYS A 163 11.32 12.60 8.13
CA LYS A 163 11.14 11.58 9.14
C LYS A 163 10.90 10.24 8.45
N SER A 164 11.88 9.37 8.49
CA SER A 164 11.73 7.97 8.12
C SER A 164 11.74 7.10 9.36
N ILE A 165 10.97 6.03 9.33
CA ILE A 165 10.90 5.04 10.40
C ILE A 165 11.66 3.81 9.93
N GLN A 166 12.65 3.37 10.70
CA GLN A 166 13.34 2.12 10.44
C GLN A 166 12.66 1.00 11.21
N ILE A 167 12.35 -0.08 10.52
CA ILE A 167 11.69 -1.25 11.10
C ILE A 167 12.55 -2.48 10.89
N SER A 168 12.70 -3.27 11.95
CA SER A 168 13.27 -4.61 11.89
C SER A 168 12.13 -5.61 11.75
N GLY A 169 12.08 -6.32 10.64
CA GLY A 169 11.04 -7.30 10.33
C GLY A 169 11.20 -7.87 8.92
N PRO A 170 10.50 -8.97 8.60
CA PRO A 170 10.57 -9.58 7.27
C PRO A 170 9.90 -8.70 6.23
N VAL A 171 10.62 -8.33 5.18
CA VAL A 171 10.06 -7.60 4.04
C VAL A 171 10.61 -8.16 2.72
N VAL A 172 9.75 -8.31 1.74
CA VAL A 172 10.08 -8.73 0.39
C VAL A 172 9.29 -7.90 -0.62
N GLY A 173 9.60 -8.01 -1.91
CA GLY A 173 8.85 -7.31 -2.95
C GLY A 173 7.35 -7.60 -2.87
N GLY A 174 6.52 -6.57 -3.07
CA GLY A 174 5.06 -6.62 -2.92
C GLY A 174 4.53 -6.06 -1.60
N TYR A 175 5.34 -5.98 -0.54
CA TYR A 175 4.97 -5.22 0.66
C TYR A 175 5.04 -3.70 0.47
N SER A 176 5.71 -3.20 -0.57
CA SER A 176 5.71 -1.77 -0.89
C SER A 176 4.28 -1.22 -0.95
N GLY A 177 4.04 -0.12 -0.22
CA GLY A 177 2.71 0.46 -0.08
C GLY A 177 1.86 -0.12 1.07
N SER A 178 2.34 -1.14 1.81
CA SER A 178 1.64 -1.69 2.97
C SER A 178 1.57 -0.68 4.11
N PRO A 179 0.41 -0.51 4.76
CA PRO A 179 0.30 0.32 5.94
C PRO A 179 1.02 -0.34 7.11
N ILE A 180 1.63 0.48 7.97
CA ILE A 180 2.26 0.04 9.20
C ILE A 180 1.45 0.59 10.36
N VAL A 181 1.02 -0.30 11.25
CA VAL A 181 0.23 0.03 12.45
C VAL A 181 0.94 -0.46 13.70
N GLN A 182 0.73 0.23 14.82
CA GLN A 182 1.21 -0.27 16.13
C GLN A 182 0.26 -1.33 16.68
N GLU A 183 0.78 -2.37 17.36
CA GLU A 183 -0.07 -3.37 18.04
C GLU A 183 -1.03 -2.73 19.05
N ALA A 184 -0.61 -1.66 19.69
CA ALA A 184 -1.43 -0.94 20.68
C ALA A 184 -2.57 -0.13 20.04
N ARG A 185 -2.46 0.20 18.73
CA ARG A 185 -3.41 1.02 17.96
C ARG A 185 -3.53 0.49 16.56
N PRO A 186 -4.29 -0.62 16.37
CA PRO A 186 -4.29 -1.36 15.12
C PRO A 186 -5.07 -0.69 13.97
N ASP A 187 -5.79 0.39 14.24
CA ASP A 187 -6.52 1.20 13.27
C ASP A 187 -5.78 2.50 12.88
N GLU A 188 -4.61 2.76 13.51
CA GLU A 188 -3.82 3.97 13.25
C GLU A 188 -2.54 3.67 12.48
N VAL A 189 -2.41 4.26 11.29
CA VAL A 189 -1.23 4.16 10.43
C VAL A 189 -0.15 5.11 10.92
N ILE A 190 1.04 4.57 11.19
CA ILE A 190 2.24 5.33 11.55
C ILE A 190 3.15 5.60 10.35
N GLY A 191 2.95 4.89 9.27
CA GLY A 191 3.73 4.99 8.03
C GLY A 191 3.36 3.92 7.03
N LEU A 192 4.08 3.91 5.92
CA LEU A 192 3.91 2.88 4.89
C LEU A 192 5.28 2.28 4.51
N VAL A 193 5.30 0.99 4.19
CA VAL A 193 6.49 0.28 3.71
C VAL A 193 6.90 0.87 2.36
N SER A 194 8.09 1.50 2.28
CA SER A 194 8.55 2.16 1.06
C SER A 194 9.76 1.48 0.43
N ASP A 195 10.83 1.24 1.18
CA ASP A 195 12.06 0.70 0.63
C ASP A 195 12.71 -0.35 1.55
N SER A 196 13.39 -1.31 0.92
CA SER A 196 14.25 -2.26 1.60
C SER A 196 15.69 -2.05 1.12
N PRO A 197 16.57 -1.47 1.93
CA PRO A 197 17.94 -1.16 1.53
C PRO A 197 18.84 -2.37 1.26
N SER A 198 18.43 -3.56 1.58
CA SER A 198 19.25 -4.76 1.35
C SER A 198 18.53 -5.84 0.56
N ARG A 199 18.82 -5.92 -0.74
CA ARG A 199 18.49 -7.07 -1.59
C ARG A 199 19.47 -8.23 -1.45
N GLU A 200 20.43 -8.16 -0.55
CA GLU A 200 21.38 -9.26 -0.33
C GLU A 200 20.72 -10.35 0.50
N ALA A 201 20.60 -11.51 -0.12
CA ALA A 201 20.02 -12.69 0.49
C ALA A 201 20.75 -13.06 1.80
N GLY A 202 20.03 -13.15 2.90
CA GLY A 202 20.50 -13.72 4.15
C GLY A 202 20.74 -12.74 5.30
N GLN A 203 20.48 -11.45 5.16
CA GLN A 203 20.57 -10.49 6.28
C GLN A 203 19.22 -10.26 6.94
N ALA A 204 19.26 -9.99 8.24
CA ALA A 204 18.10 -9.60 9.03
C ALA A 204 17.40 -8.43 8.34
N SER A 205 16.10 -8.59 8.05
CA SER A 205 15.36 -7.63 7.26
C SER A 205 15.19 -6.34 8.05
N ILE A 206 15.87 -5.30 7.62
CA ILE A 206 15.65 -3.93 8.06
C ILE A 206 15.10 -3.17 6.86
N PHE A 207 14.00 -2.48 7.03
CA PHE A 207 13.43 -1.66 5.98
C PHE A 207 13.06 -0.26 6.48
N MET A 208 12.90 0.64 5.53
CA MET A 208 12.50 2.01 5.79
C MET A 208 11.02 2.18 5.47
N ALA A 209 10.38 2.98 6.29
CA ALA A 209 8.99 3.38 6.09
C ALA A 209 8.91 4.90 5.93
N THR A 210 8.07 5.34 5.02
CA THR A 210 7.67 6.74 4.91
C THR A 210 6.68 7.05 6.02
N SER A 211 6.92 8.13 6.78
CA SER A 211 6.12 8.45 7.96
C SER A 211 4.74 9.00 7.61
N TRP A 212 3.82 8.88 8.56
CA TRP A 212 2.44 9.35 8.46
C TRP A 212 2.29 10.83 8.08
N GLU A 213 3.23 11.69 8.47
CA GLU A 213 3.18 13.13 8.17
C GLU A 213 3.25 13.41 6.68
N HIS A 214 4.09 12.66 5.95
CA HIS A 214 4.18 12.78 4.49
C HIS A 214 2.94 12.22 3.82
N ILE A 215 2.37 11.14 4.38
CA ILE A 215 1.10 10.59 3.91
C ILE A 215 -0.02 11.63 4.07
N ALA A 216 -0.11 12.28 5.24
CA ALA A 216 -1.08 13.33 5.49
C ALA A 216 -0.92 14.52 4.55
N ALA A 217 0.32 14.89 4.23
CA ALA A 217 0.58 16.02 3.33
C ALA A 217 0.10 15.74 1.91
N ILE A 218 0.42 14.56 1.34
CA ILE A 218 0.01 14.22 -0.03
C ILE A 218 -1.49 13.95 -0.13
N ALA A 219 -2.11 13.32 0.86
CA ALA A 219 -3.56 13.06 0.86
C ALA A 219 -4.37 14.36 0.82
N ARG A 220 -3.94 15.42 1.54
CA ARG A 220 -4.58 16.73 1.48
C ARG A 220 -4.48 17.40 0.11
N LEU A 221 -3.36 17.21 -0.60
CA LEU A 221 -3.18 17.75 -1.95
C LEU A 221 -4.07 17.06 -2.98
N ALA A 222 -4.40 15.79 -2.78
CA ALA A 222 -5.25 15.04 -3.68
C ALA A 222 -6.73 15.44 -3.60
N VAL A 223 -7.19 15.98 -2.47
CA VAL A 223 -8.59 16.39 -2.23
C VAL A 223 -8.85 17.85 -2.67
N SER A 224 -7.80 18.67 -2.85
CA SER A 224 -7.89 20.06 -3.29
C SER A 224 -8.01 20.18 -4.81
#